data_a2f4cb957e1444f965ac78460d739b19
#
_entry.id   a2f4cb957e1444f965ac78460d739b19
#
_cell.length_a   1.000
_cell.length_b   1.000
_cell.length_c   1.000
_cell.angle_alpha   90.00
_cell.angle_beta   90.00
_cell.angle_gamma   90.00
#
_symmetry.space_group_name_H-M   'P 1'
#
loop_
_entity.id
_entity.type
_entity.pdbx_description
1 polymer ?
#
loop_
_entity_poly.entity_id
_entity_poly.type
_entity_poly.pdbx_seq_one_letter_code
_entity_poly.pdbx_strand_id
1 'polypeptide(L)'
;AYRWFLRMGLTEKVPDASTLSQNRLRRFNDSEVFQQIFDHIVGQALANGMANGRVLYTDSTHLKADANPRKAVNELRPEGVSEYLEQLNAAVEADRKKHEKKPLPAVKNKPESEAAVKNTKVSTTDPESGFMHRDNKPQGFFYLDHRTVDGKHGIIVDTHVTPGNVHDSQPYIGRLERQIQRFGLEPVAAGVDAGYVTAAVCHLTQEMGVALVPGYRRPNKGQNVYQKKHFTYDPERDVYTCPAERLLTYGTTDRNGYRHYRSDARVCVECPLRDNCTKNKKGEKTLTRHVWEEAKEKANALRLTKWGKKIYARRKETVERSFADAKQHHGHRYARFRGLMKV
;
A
#
# COMPACT_ATOMS: atom_id res chain seq x y z
N ALA A 1 7.00 35.62 25.31
CA ALA A 1 6.20 34.40 25.12
C ALA A 1 7.11 33.15 24.95
N TYR A 2 8.05 33.10 24.01
CA TYR A 2 8.88 31.88 23.75
C TYR A 2 9.78 31.51 24.93
N ARG A 3 10.41 32.46 25.62
CA ARG A 3 11.26 32.19 26.81
C ARG A 3 10.44 31.59 27.94
N TRP A 4 9.25 32.14 28.18
CA TRP A 4 8.32 31.62 29.18
C TRP A 4 7.89 30.17 28.84
N PHE A 5 7.53 29.92 27.61
CA PHE A 5 7.19 28.57 27.12
C PHE A 5 8.35 27.57 27.32
N LEU A 6 9.57 28.01 27.08
CA LEU A 6 10.78 27.19 27.26
C LEU A 6 11.23 27.15 28.75
N ARG A 7 10.50 27.79 29.66
CA ARG A 7 10.86 27.94 31.07
C ARG A 7 12.24 28.57 31.29
N MET A 8 12.63 29.48 30.43
CA MET A 8 13.92 30.16 30.46
C MET A 8 13.80 31.53 31.18
N GLY A 9 14.82 31.84 31.96
CA GLY A 9 14.97 33.16 32.58
C GLY A 9 15.23 34.26 31.54
N LEU A 10 15.02 35.52 31.91
CA LEU A 10 15.17 36.65 30.99
C LEU A 10 16.61 36.82 30.50
N THR A 11 17.59 36.44 31.29
CA THR A 11 19.03 36.57 31.03
C THR A 11 19.66 35.29 30.43
N GLU A 12 18.94 34.16 30.42
CA GLU A 12 19.46 32.93 29.85
C GLU A 12 19.65 33.05 28.35
N LYS A 13 20.78 32.51 27.86
CA LYS A 13 21.06 32.48 26.42
C LYS A 13 20.15 31.46 25.72
N VAL A 14 19.37 31.95 24.77
CA VAL A 14 18.54 31.05 23.91
C VAL A 14 19.43 30.21 23.04
N PRO A 15 19.21 28.87 22.95
CA PRO A 15 19.91 28.03 21.98
C PRO A 15 19.69 28.54 20.56
N ASP A 16 20.74 28.56 19.76
CA ASP A 16 20.64 28.92 18.35
C ASP A 16 20.32 27.69 17.48
N ALA A 17 20.05 27.93 16.19
CA ALA A 17 19.73 26.88 15.23
C ALA A 17 20.87 25.85 15.07
N SER A 18 22.12 26.26 15.25
CA SER A 18 23.26 25.36 15.18
C SER A 18 23.28 24.36 16.33
N THR A 19 22.87 24.80 17.51
CA THR A 19 22.74 23.92 18.71
C THR A 19 21.74 22.79 18.45
N LEU A 20 20.59 23.10 17.87
CA LEU A 20 19.59 22.08 17.50
C LEU A 20 20.13 21.14 16.45
N SER A 21 20.78 21.67 15.41
CA SER A 21 21.38 20.87 14.34
C SER A 21 22.48 19.93 14.85
N GLN A 22 23.37 20.43 15.73
CA GLN A 22 24.42 19.63 16.32
C GLN A 22 23.88 18.53 17.26
N ASN A 23 22.88 18.85 18.09
CA ASN A 23 22.24 17.84 18.94
C ASN A 23 21.55 16.76 18.10
N ARG A 24 20.86 17.12 17.03
CA ARG A 24 20.23 16.16 16.11
C ARG A 24 21.27 15.23 15.50
N LEU A 25 22.41 15.78 15.04
CA LEU A 25 23.47 14.98 14.39
C LEU A 25 24.29 14.13 15.36
N ARG A 26 24.51 14.59 16.58
CA ARG A 26 25.48 13.95 17.51
C ARG A 26 24.80 13.14 18.61
N ARG A 27 23.64 13.59 19.13
CA ARG A 27 22.97 12.96 20.28
C ARG A 27 21.75 12.14 19.88
N PHE A 28 21.04 12.55 18.86
CA PHE A 28 19.73 11.97 18.55
C PHE A 28 19.69 11.24 17.20
N ASN A 29 20.82 11.20 16.46
CA ASN A 29 20.85 10.61 15.13
C ASN A 29 20.49 9.11 15.12
N ASP A 30 20.96 8.37 16.13
CA ASP A 30 20.79 6.92 16.25
C ASP A 30 19.81 6.57 17.40
N SER A 31 18.94 7.50 17.78
CA SER A 31 17.99 7.31 18.87
C SER A 31 16.54 7.38 18.37
N GLU A 32 15.66 6.68 19.05
CA GLU A 32 14.20 6.71 18.78
C GLU A 32 13.50 7.91 19.45
N VAL A 33 14.25 8.92 19.91
CA VAL A 33 13.67 10.03 20.71
C VAL A 33 12.54 10.77 19.97
N PHE A 34 12.65 10.97 18.66
CA PHE A 34 11.61 11.62 17.88
C PHE A 34 10.34 10.77 17.79
N GLN A 35 10.52 9.44 17.65
CA GLN A 35 9.40 8.51 17.68
C GLN A 35 8.74 8.48 19.07
N GLN A 36 9.52 8.48 20.14
CA GLN A 36 9.00 8.51 21.50
C GLN A 36 8.23 9.80 21.81
N ILE A 37 8.71 10.96 21.32
CA ILE A 37 7.99 12.24 21.44
C ILE A 37 6.68 12.17 20.67
N PHE A 38 6.69 11.67 19.45
CA PHE A 38 5.49 11.50 18.62
C PHE A 38 4.46 10.61 19.34
N ASP A 39 4.90 9.46 19.82
CA ASP A 39 4.03 8.51 20.50
C ASP A 39 3.44 9.08 21.79
N HIS A 40 4.24 9.85 22.54
CA HIS A 40 3.77 10.54 23.74
C HIS A 40 2.68 11.57 23.41
N ILE A 41 2.86 12.35 22.34
CA ILE A 41 1.85 13.34 21.88
C ILE A 41 0.57 12.62 21.43
N VAL A 42 0.68 11.54 20.68
CA VAL A 42 -0.48 10.72 20.26
C VAL A 42 -1.20 10.14 21.48
N GLY A 43 -0.45 9.62 22.45
CA GLY A 43 -1.00 9.12 23.72
C GLY A 43 -1.77 10.19 24.49
N GLN A 44 -1.23 11.41 24.57
CA GLN A 44 -1.94 12.56 25.19
C GLN A 44 -3.22 12.92 24.42
N ALA A 45 -3.18 12.91 23.08
CA ALA A 45 -4.35 13.19 22.26
C ALA A 45 -5.47 12.14 22.46
N LEU A 46 -5.11 10.87 22.59
CA LEU A 46 -6.04 9.78 22.91
C LEU A 46 -6.62 9.93 24.31
N ALA A 47 -5.77 10.15 25.32
CA ALA A 47 -6.18 10.31 26.72
C ALA A 47 -7.14 11.50 26.93
N ASN A 48 -6.95 12.58 26.15
CA ASN A 48 -7.83 13.76 26.19
C ASN A 48 -9.01 13.67 25.20
N GLY A 49 -9.23 12.52 24.58
CA GLY A 49 -10.35 12.29 23.66
C GLY A 49 -10.27 13.09 22.35
N MET A 50 -9.11 13.64 21.99
CA MET A 50 -8.89 14.33 20.72
C MET A 50 -8.74 13.37 19.54
N ALA A 51 -8.34 12.14 19.79
CA ALA A 51 -8.39 11.03 18.86
C ALA A 51 -9.14 9.86 19.51
N ASN A 52 -9.69 8.94 18.73
CA ASN A 52 -10.40 7.77 19.25
C ASN A 52 -10.07 6.45 18.55
N GLY A 53 -9.26 6.48 17.51
CA GLY A 53 -8.83 5.31 16.77
C GLY A 53 -9.93 4.53 16.03
N ARG A 54 -11.17 5.06 15.97
CA ARG A 54 -12.32 4.30 15.41
C ARG A 54 -12.36 4.30 13.89
N VAL A 55 -12.00 5.40 13.25
CA VAL A 55 -11.94 5.50 11.79
C VAL A 55 -10.61 6.14 11.42
N LEU A 56 -9.80 5.40 10.69
CA LEU A 56 -8.47 5.81 10.27
C LEU A 56 -8.44 6.13 8.78
N TYR A 57 -7.64 7.11 8.39
CA TYR A 57 -7.45 7.52 7.01
C TYR A 57 -5.98 7.45 6.67
N THR A 58 -5.61 6.55 5.75
CA THR A 58 -4.22 6.38 5.33
C THR A 58 -4.03 6.77 3.88
N ASP A 59 -2.95 7.48 3.62
CA ASP A 59 -2.51 7.86 2.29
C ASP A 59 -1.00 8.11 2.28
N SER A 60 -0.44 8.27 1.09
CA SER A 60 0.97 8.62 0.90
C SER A 60 1.14 9.86 0.04
N THR A 61 2.24 10.57 0.27
CA THR A 61 2.63 11.66 -0.58
C THR A 61 4.10 11.60 -0.94
N HIS A 62 4.43 12.13 -2.14
CA HIS A 62 5.79 12.18 -2.64
C HIS A 62 6.54 13.36 -2.03
N LEU A 63 7.74 13.07 -1.53
CA LEU A 63 8.70 14.02 -1.03
C LEU A 63 9.94 13.95 -1.93
N LYS A 64 10.26 15.04 -2.64
CA LYS A 64 11.40 15.04 -3.55
C LYS A 64 12.70 14.90 -2.74
N ALA A 65 13.49 13.88 -3.07
CA ALA A 65 14.76 13.63 -2.39
C ALA A 65 15.82 14.71 -2.73
N ASP A 66 16.72 14.98 -1.79
CA ASP A 66 17.93 15.78 -2.04
C ASP A 66 18.98 14.94 -2.79
N ALA A 67 18.61 14.49 -3.97
CA ALA A 67 19.37 13.61 -4.83
C ALA A 67 19.63 14.25 -6.19
N ASN A 68 20.86 14.11 -6.70
CA ASN A 68 21.20 14.59 -8.04
C ASN A 68 20.77 13.55 -9.10
N PRO A 69 19.80 13.84 -9.99
CA PRO A 69 19.33 12.88 -10.99
C PRO A 69 20.39 12.46 -12.02
N ARG A 70 21.43 13.28 -12.22
CA ARG A 70 22.53 13.00 -13.14
C ARG A 70 23.60 12.10 -12.53
N LYS A 71 23.67 12.03 -11.20
CA LYS A 71 24.59 11.18 -10.46
C LYS A 71 23.86 9.94 -9.99
N ALA A 72 23.63 9.00 -10.90
CA ALA A 72 22.93 7.77 -10.62
C ALA A 72 23.60 6.59 -11.33
N VAL A 73 23.55 5.44 -10.67
CA VAL A 73 24.05 4.15 -11.17
C VAL A 73 22.92 3.13 -11.18
N ASN A 74 23.08 2.08 -11.97
CA ASN A 74 22.17 0.95 -11.93
C ASN A 74 22.79 -0.13 -11.02
N GLU A 75 22.06 -0.54 -10.00
CA GLU A 75 22.47 -1.57 -9.05
C GLU A 75 21.42 -2.69 -8.99
N LEU A 76 21.89 -3.91 -8.77
CA LEU A 76 21.03 -5.03 -8.45
C LEU A 76 20.64 -4.94 -6.97
N ARG A 77 19.36 -4.70 -6.68
CA ARG A 77 18.83 -4.66 -5.32
C ARG A 77 17.80 -5.75 -5.11
N PRO A 78 17.77 -6.37 -3.92
CA PRO A 78 16.74 -7.35 -3.62
C PRO A 78 15.35 -6.70 -3.70
N GLU A 79 14.38 -7.42 -4.28
CA GLU A 79 12.98 -7.00 -4.16
C GLU A 79 12.53 -7.21 -2.71
N GLY A 80 11.83 -6.21 -2.16
CA GLY A 80 11.26 -6.32 -0.83
C GLY A 80 10.26 -7.49 -0.77
N VAL A 81 10.45 -8.38 0.20
CA VAL A 81 9.52 -9.48 0.48
C VAL A 81 8.30 -8.90 1.19
N SER A 82 7.11 -9.26 0.75
CA SER A 82 5.87 -8.85 1.41
C SER A 82 5.74 -9.59 2.75
N GLU A 83 5.41 -8.86 3.82
CA GLU A 83 5.26 -9.40 5.19
C GLU A 83 4.21 -10.54 5.26
N TYR A 84 3.25 -10.56 4.33
CA TYR A 84 2.20 -11.58 4.25
C TYR A 84 2.53 -12.80 3.36
N LEU A 85 3.79 -12.97 2.94
CA LEU A 85 4.15 -14.02 1.98
C LEU A 85 3.90 -15.44 2.53
N GLU A 86 4.15 -15.66 3.80
CA GLU A 86 3.89 -16.95 4.45
C GLU A 86 2.39 -17.29 4.47
N GLN A 87 1.56 -16.31 4.80
CA GLN A 87 0.10 -16.47 4.80
C GLN A 87 -0.43 -16.72 3.38
N LEU A 88 0.12 -16.02 2.39
CA LEU A 88 -0.22 -16.24 0.98
C LEU A 88 0.16 -17.65 0.53
N ASN A 89 1.37 -18.11 0.86
CA ASN A 89 1.82 -19.46 0.51
C ASN A 89 0.91 -20.53 1.13
N ALA A 90 0.55 -20.38 2.40
CA ALA A 90 -0.37 -21.30 3.08
C ALA A 90 -1.76 -21.31 2.39
N ALA A 91 -2.29 -20.15 2.04
CA ALA A 91 -3.56 -20.03 1.32
C ALA A 91 -3.51 -20.66 -0.08
N VAL A 92 -2.40 -20.48 -0.81
CA VAL A 92 -2.19 -21.08 -2.12
C VAL A 92 -2.14 -22.61 -2.02
N GLU A 93 -1.42 -23.15 -1.04
CA GLU A 93 -1.33 -24.60 -0.86
C GLU A 93 -2.67 -25.20 -0.45
N ALA A 94 -3.40 -24.57 0.47
CA ALA A 94 -4.75 -24.97 0.84
C ALA A 94 -5.71 -24.98 -0.36
N ASP A 95 -5.63 -23.93 -1.20
CA ASP A 95 -6.45 -23.81 -2.41
C ASP A 95 -6.11 -24.90 -3.43
N ARG A 96 -4.83 -25.15 -3.68
CA ARG A 96 -4.37 -26.22 -4.58
C ARG A 96 -4.80 -27.60 -4.08
N LYS A 97 -4.70 -27.86 -2.78
CA LYS A 97 -5.18 -29.10 -2.15
C LYS A 97 -6.69 -29.28 -2.34
N LYS A 98 -7.48 -28.22 -2.16
CA LYS A 98 -8.94 -28.24 -2.41
C LYS A 98 -9.28 -28.65 -3.85
N HIS A 99 -8.43 -28.26 -4.81
CA HIS A 99 -8.60 -28.57 -6.23
C HIS A 99 -7.80 -29.80 -6.71
N GLU A 100 -7.35 -30.65 -5.81
CA GLU A 100 -6.59 -31.88 -6.11
C GLU A 100 -5.35 -31.62 -6.98
N LYS A 101 -4.72 -30.44 -6.86
CA LYS A 101 -3.48 -30.10 -7.56
C LYS A 101 -2.27 -30.44 -6.71
N LYS A 102 -1.22 -30.90 -7.37
CA LYS A 102 0.08 -31.14 -6.71
C LYS A 102 0.60 -29.84 -6.04
N PRO A 103 1.26 -29.94 -4.87
CA PRO A 103 1.94 -28.81 -4.28
C PRO A 103 2.84 -28.11 -5.29
N LEU A 104 3.01 -26.80 -5.12
CA LEU A 104 3.99 -26.09 -5.95
C LEU A 104 5.39 -26.63 -5.60
N PRO A 105 6.27 -26.85 -6.62
CA PRO A 105 7.65 -27.22 -6.32
C PRO A 105 8.22 -26.22 -5.30
N ALA A 106 8.91 -26.74 -4.27
CA ALA A 106 9.65 -25.85 -3.37
C ALA A 106 10.47 -24.91 -4.25
N VAL A 107 10.46 -23.61 -3.90
CA VAL A 107 11.46 -22.70 -4.49
C VAL A 107 12.77 -23.36 -4.09
N LYS A 108 13.50 -23.94 -5.05
CA LYS A 108 14.85 -24.41 -4.79
C LYS A 108 15.49 -23.27 -4.03
N ASN A 109 15.88 -23.52 -2.79
CA ASN A 109 16.45 -22.51 -1.93
C ASN A 109 17.52 -21.78 -2.72
N LYS A 110 17.14 -20.69 -3.34
CA LYS A 110 18.10 -19.68 -3.71
C LYS A 110 18.57 -19.19 -2.34
N PRO A 111 19.85 -19.27 -2.04
CA PRO A 111 20.34 -18.69 -0.80
C PRO A 111 19.78 -17.30 -0.65
N GLU A 112 19.56 -16.82 0.57
CA GLU A 112 19.06 -15.47 0.85
C GLU A 112 19.76 -14.37 0.02
N SER A 113 21.00 -14.64 -0.42
CA SER A 113 21.77 -13.84 -1.36
C SER A 113 21.18 -13.75 -2.80
N GLU A 114 20.20 -14.61 -3.16
CA GLU A 114 19.53 -14.61 -4.46
C GLU A 114 18.01 -14.32 -4.34
N ALA A 115 17.58 -13.54 -3.36
CA ALA A 115 16.29 -12.85 -3.41
C ALA A 115 16.15 -12.23 -4.80
N ALA A 116 14.97 -12.30 -5.40
CA ALA A 116 14.74 -11.74 -6.74
C ALA A 116 15.35 -10.34 -6.80
N VAL A 117 16.44 -10.19 -7.52
CA VAL A 117 17.15 -8.91 -7.63
C VAL A 117 16.64 -8.17 -8.85
N LYS A 118 16.36 -6.90 -8.65
CA LYS A 118 15.90 -6.00 -9.71
C LYS A 118 16.98 -4.97 -10.00
N ASN A 119 17.24 -4.76 -11.29
CA ASN A 119 18.09 -3.66 -11.70
C ASN A 119 17.38 -2.33 -11.37
N THR A 120 17.91 -1.61 -10.40
CA THR A 120 17.30 -0.41 -9.83
C THR A 120 18.23 0.78 -10.02
N LYS A 121 17.68 1.89 -10.51
CA LYS A 121 18.42 3.15 -10.60
C LYS A 121 18.59 3.75 -9.21
N VAL A 122 19.83 3.94 -8.77
CA VAL A 122 20.22 4.41 -7.43
C VAL A 122 20.96 5.72 -7.53
N SER A 123 20.62 6.69 -6.70
CA SER A 123 21.37 7.96 -6.59
C SER A 123 22.65 7.74 -5.81
N THR A 124 23.79 8.24 -6.31
CA THR A 124 25.06 8.21 -5.56
C THR A 124 25.10 9.28 -4.46
N THR A 125 24.23 10.29 -4.51
CA THR A 125 24.17 11.37 -3.51
C THR A 125 23.16 11.10 -2.39
N ASP A 126 22.13 10.27 -2.66
CA ASP A 126 21.15 9.81 -1.67
C ASP A 126 20.69 8.39 -2.03
N PRO A 127 21.48 7.36 -1.67
CA PRO A 127 21.26 5.97 -2.11
C PRO A 127 19.99 5.32 -1.57
N GLU A 128 19.42 5.83 -0.49
CA GLU A 128 18.20 5.31 0.12
C GLU A 128 16.92 5.91 -0.50
N SER A 129 17.06 6.95 -1.34
CA SER A 129 15.93 7.46 -2.11
C SER A 129 15.55 6.50 -3.25
N GLY A 130 14.26 6.42 -3.57
CA GLY A 130 13.74 5.58 -4.65
C GLY A 130 13.55 6.34 -5.95
N PHE A 131 14.00 5.77 -7.09
CA PHE A 131 13.72 6.35 -8.40
C PHE A 131 12.28 6.03 -8.82
N MET A 132 11.47 7.08 -8.93
CA MET A 132 10.09 6.99 -9.36
C MET A 132 9.95 7.31 -10.86
N HIS A 133 9.30 6.38 -11.56
CA HIS A 133 8.87 6.55 -12.94
C HIS A 133 7.41 6.12 -13.03
N ARG A 134 6.48 7.08 -13.08
CA ARG A 134 5.05 6.83 -13.23
C ARG A 134 4.50 7.76 -14.30
N ASP A 135 3.59 7.25 -15.12
CA ASP A 135 2.93 8.06 -16.14
C ASP A 135 2.22 9.28 -15.51
N ASN A 136 2.39 10.43 -16.12
CA ASN A 136 1.82 11.71 -15.68
C ASN A 136 2.27 12.20 -14.28
N LYS A 137 3.38 11.69 -13.74
CA LYS A 137 3.98 12.18 -12.50
C LYS A 137 5.44 12.60 -12.74
N PRO A 138 6.00 13.48 -11.90
CA PRO A 138 7.40 13.84 -11.99
C PRO A 138 8.30 12.61 -11.87
N GLN A 139 9.29 12.50 -12.78
CA GLN A 139 10.32 11.47 -12.71
C GLN A 139 11.48 11.97 -11.85
N GLY A 140 12.08 11.09 -11.08
CA GLY A 140 13.24 11.42 -10.26
C GLY A 140 13.35 10.57 -9.00
N PHE A 141 14.20 11.03 -8.09
CA PHE A 141 14.39 10.41 -6.80
C PHE A 141 13.44 11.02 -5.78
N PHE A 142 12.70 10.16 -5.08
CA PHE A 142 11.68 10.54 -4.11
C PHE A 142 11.72 9.62 -2.90
N TYR A 143 11.15 10.12 -1.82
CA TYR A 143 10.62 9.34 -0.72
C TYR A 143 9.09 9.38 -0.76
N LEU A 144 8.44 8.42 -0.12
CA LEU A 144 7.00 8.42 0.17
C LEU A 144 6.81 8.62 1.67
N ASP A 145 6.10 9.67 2.04
CA ASP A 145 5.60 9.87 3.39
C ASP A 145 4.21 9.25 3.48
N HIS A 146 4.10 8.16 4.22
CA HIS A 146 2.84 7.48 4.53
C HIS A 146 2.32 8.03 5.86
N ARG A 147 1.07 8.49 5.87
CA ARG A 147 0.40 8.98 7.07
C ARG A 147 -0.88 8.25 7.33
N THR A 148 -1.14 8.03 8.62
CA THR A 148 -2.46 7.66 9.10
C THR A 148 -3.00 8.76 10.00
N VAL A 149 -4.23 9.18 9.74
CA VAL A 149 -4.90 10.28 10.44
C VAL A 149 -6.18 9.75 11.07
N ASP A 150 -6.39 10.06 12.35
CA ASP A 150 -7.63 9.76 13.06
C ASP A 150 -8.78 10.62 12.53
N GLY A 151 -9.94 10.01 12.33
CA GLY A 151 -11.09 10.67 11.73
C GLY A 151 -11.85 11.63 12.67
N LYS A 152 -11.56 11.67 13.97
CA LYS A 152 -12.32 12.50 14.90
C LYS A 152 -11.98 13.98 14.75
N HIS A 153 -10.71 14.33 14.91
CA HIS A 153 -10.23 15.71 14.83
C HIS A 153 -9.01 15.89 13.92
N GLY A 154 -8.69 14.92 13.10
CA GLY A 154 -7.59 15.01 12.14
C GLY A 154 -6.20 14.87 12.76
N ILE A 155 -6.09 14.20 13.92
CA ILE A 155 -4.81 13.94 14.57
C ILE A 155 -4.02 12.90 13.77
N ILE A 156 -2.78 13.19 13.45
CA ILE A 156 -1.86 12.24 12.82
C ILE A 156 -1.46 11.23 13.88
N VAL A 157 -1.79 9.96 13.66
CA VAL A 157 -1.52 8.86 14.60
C VAL A 157 -0.39 7.95 14.14
N ASP A 158 0.03 8.07 12.88
CA ASP A 158 1.21 7.38 12.36
C ASP A 158 1.85 8.12 11.20
N THR A 159 3.18 8.05 11.13
CA THR A 159 3.99 8.49 10.00
C THR A 159 5.06 7.45 9.70
N HIS A 160 5.33 7.22 8.43
CA HIS A 160 6.35 6.28 7.97
C HIS A 160 6.90 6.69 6.61
N VAL A 161 8.20 6.60 6.43
CA VAL A 161 8.85 6.97 5.19
C VAL A 161 9.42 5.75 4.50
N THR A 162 9.20 5.66 3.18
CA THR A 162 9.79 4.62 2.33
C THR A 162 10.47 5.24 1.11
N PRO A 163 11.38 4.51 0.44
CA PRO A 163 11.86 4.92 -0.87
C PRO A 163 10.71 5.10 -1.87
N GLY A 164 10.82 6.08 -2.79
CA GLY A 164 9.75 6.45 -3.72
C GLY A 164 9.32 5.37 -4.72
N ASN A 165 10.08 4.29 -4.86
CA ASN A 165 9.78 3.14 -5.71
C ASN A 165 9.05 1.99 -4.96
N VAL A 166 8.84 2.13 -3.65
CA VAL A 166 8.04 1.18 -2.86
C VAL A 166 6.56 1.41 -3.14
N HIS A 167 5.79 0.34 -3.29
CA HIS A 167 4.35 0.45 -3.53
C HIS A 167 3.62 0.76 -2.22
N ASP A 168 2.63 1.66 -2.26
CA ASP A 168 1.90 2.16 -1.07
C ASP A 168 1.28 1.05 -0.21
N SER A 169 0.88 -0.07 -0.83
CA SER A 169 0.29 -1.21 -0.13
C SER A 169 1.28 -2.05 0.67
N GLN A 170 2.59 -1.93 0.43
CA GLN A 170 3.60 -2.78 1.09
C GLN A 170 3.70 -2.50 2.59
N PRO A 171 3.90 -1.25 3.06
CA PRO A 171 4.04 -0.98 4.49
C PRO A 171 2.70 -0.94 5.25
N TYR A 172 1.55 -0.97 4.54
CA TYR A 172 0.27 -0.62 5.13
C TYR A 172 -0.16 -1.53 6.27
N ILE A 173 -0.09 -2.86 6.07
CA ILE A 173 -0.58 -3.83 7.06
C ILE A 173 0.25 -3.77 8.34
N GLY A 174 1.58 -3.87 8.24
CA GLY A 174 2.46 -3.78 9.42
C GLY A 174 2.34 -2.44 10.14
N ARG A 175 2.10 -1.33 9.41
CA ARG A 175 1.83 -0.03 10.04
C ARG A 175 0.49 0.02 10.77
N LEU A 176 -0.56 -0.58 10.22
CA LEU A 176 -1.87 -0.68 10.87
C LEU A 176 -1.80 -1.53 12.15
N GLU A 177 -1.16 -2.69 12.07
CA GLU A 177 -0.93 -3.56 13.24
C GLU A 177 -0.15 -2.83 14.34
N ARG A 178 0.93 -2.14 13.96
CA ARG A 178 1.74 -1.36 14.90
C ARG A 178 0.91 -0.30 15.63
N GLN A 179 0.03 0.42 14.94
CA GLN A 179 -0.82 1.45 15.54
C GLN A 179 -1.82 0.82 16.53
N ILE A 180 -2.44 -0.29 16.15
CA ILE A 180 -3.37 -1.05 17.01
C ILE A 180 -2.65 -1.50 18.29
N GLN A 181 -1.49 -2.14 18.15
CA GLN A 181 -0.73 -2.67 19.29
C GLN A 181 -0.16 -1.55 20.18
N ARG A 182 0.41 -0.50 19.57
CA ARG A 182 1.11 0.55 20.31
C ARG A 182 0.19 1.48 21.10
N PHE A 183 -0.97 1.79 20.54
CA PHE A 183 -1.90 2.74 21.12
C PHE A 183 -3.20 2.12 21.63
N GLY A 184 -3.36 0.80 21.51
CA GLY A 184 -4.60 0.13 21.88
C GLY A 184 -5.80 0.60 21.03
N LEU A 185 -5.58 0.93 19.74
CA LEU A 185 -6.66 1.39 18.88
C LEU A 185 -7.60 0.24 18.51
N GLU A 186 -8.88 0.55 18.38
CA GLU A 186 -9.92 -0.38 17.93
C GLU A 186 -10.62 0.18 16.68
N PRO A 187 -9.93 0.19 15.52
CA PRO A 187 -10.49 0.74 14.31
C PRO A 187 -11.62 -0.13 13.78
N VAL A 188 -12.77 0.48 13.53
CA VAL A 188 -13.91 -0.17 12.86
C VAL A 188 -13.84 0.00 11.34
N ALA A 189 -13.14 1.02 10.87
CA ALA A 189 -12.96 1.26 9.45
C ALA A 189 -11.65 1.99 9.13
N ALA A 190 -11.15 1.75 7.91
CA ALA A 190 -10.02 2.46 7.34
C ALA A 190 -10.36 2.96 5.93
N GLY A 191 -10.22 4.26 5.69
CA GLY A 191 -10.39 4.90 4.39
C GLY A 191 -9.04 5.04 3.68
N VAL A 192 -8.86 4.39 2.53
CA VAL A 192 -7.58 4.37 1.80
C VAL A 192 -7.76 4.76 0.33
N ASP A 193 -6.66 5.18 -0.34
CA ASP A 193 -6.68 5.39 -1.79
C ASP A 193 -6.75 4.05 -2.55
N ALA A 194 -7.12 4.14 -3.82
CA ALA A 194 -7.19 2.98 -4.72
C ALA A 194 -5.85 2.26 -4.91
N GLY A 195 -4.73 2.92 -4.65
CA GLY A 195 -3.38 2.35 -4.68
C GLY A 195 -3.15 1.27 -3.62
N TYR A 196 -3.86 1.31 -2.50
CA TYR A 196 -3.76 0.33 -1.41
C TYR A 196 -4.56 -0.95 -1.66
N VAL A 197 -5.44 -0.98 -2.68
CA VAL A 197 -6.42 -2.05 -2.88
C VAL A 197 -5.79 -3.25 -3.57
N THR A 198 -5.13 -4.09 -2.82
CA THR A 198 -4.73 -5.45 -3.23
C THR A 198 -5.64 -6.47 -2.54
N ALA A 199 -5.73 -7.69 -3.09
CA ALA A 199 -6.51 -8.75 -2.45
C ALA A 199 -5.97 -9.09 -1.06
N ALA A 200 -4.65 -9.07 -0.90
CA ALA A 200 -3.98 -9.30 0.38
C ALA A 200 -4.33 -8.23 1.42
N VAL A 201 -4.20 -6.95 1.07
CA VAL A 201 -4.55 -5.85 1.99
C VAL A 201 -6.01 -5.93 2.42
N CYS A 202 -6.93 -6.21 1.46
CA CYS A 202 -8.35 -6.36 1.81
C CYS A 202 -8.60 -7.53 2.76
N HIS A 203 -7.95 -8.66 2.54
CA HIS A 203 -8.08 -9.86 3.38
C HIS A 203 -7.54 -9.63 4.79
N LEU A 204 -6.29 -9.19 4.89
CA LEU A 204 -5.62 -9.01 6.18
C LEU A 204 -6.29 -7.91 7.03
N THR A 205 -6.73 -6.82 6.39
CA THR A 205 -7.50 -5.78 7.10
C THR A 205 -8.83 -6.34 7.64
N GLN A 206 -9.50 -7.22 6.86
CA GLN A 206 -10.72 -7.89 7.29
C GLN A 206 -10.46 -8.87 8.45
N GLU A 207 -9.36 -9.62 8.45
CA GLU A 207 -8.95 -10.50 9.55
C GLU A 207 -8.73 -9.73 10.88
N MET A 208 -8.25 -8.48 10.77
CA MET A 208 -8.14 -7.56 11.92
C MET A 208 -9.50 -6.99 12.39
N GLY A 209 -10.62 -7.35 11.74
CA GLY A 209 -11.94 -6.80 12.04
C GLY A 209 -12.16 -5.38 11.53
N VAL A 210 -11.30 -4.86 10.67
CA VAL A 210 -11.35 -3.49 10.15
C VAL A 210 -12.00 -3.45 8.77
N ALA A 211 -13.06 -2.67 8.63
CA ALA A 211 -13.75 -2.47 7.35
C ALA A 211 -12.93 -1.54 6.44
N LEU A 212 -12.32 -2.09 5.39
CA LEU A 212 -11.56 -1.29 4.43
C LEU A 212 -12.51 -0.59 3.43
N VAL A 213 -12.42 0.73 3.35
CA VAL A 213 -13.19 1.58 2.42
C VAL A 213 -12.24 2.20 1.39
N PRO A 214 -12.11 1.57 0.20
CA PRO A 214 -11.15 1.99 -0.80
C PRO A 214 -11.65 3.08 -1.73
N GLY A 215 -10.72 3.80 -2.37
CA GLY A 215 -10.98 4.60 -3.54
C GLY A 215 -11.35 3.77 -4.77
N TYR A 216 -11.92 4.43 -5.78
CA TYR A 216 -12.21 3.82 -7.06
C TYR A 216 -11.09 4.10 -8.07
N ARG A 217 -10.53 3.04 -8.63
CA ARG A 217 -9.64 3.14 -9.79
C ARG A 217 -10.38 2.65 -11.02
N ARG A 218 -10.48 3.51 -12.03
CA ARG A 218 -11.03 3.06 -13.33
C ARG A 218 -10.11 1.95 -13.88
N PRO A 219 -10.68 0.84 -14.34
CA PRO A 219 -9.90 -0.14 -15.09
C PRO A 219 -9.25 0.56 -16.30
N ASN A 220 -8.02 0.19 -16.60
CA ASN A 220 -7.37 0.65 -17.82
C ASN A 220 -8.27 0.33 -19.01
N LYS A 221 -8.36 1.25 -19.98
CA LYS A 221 -8.98 0.98 -21.28
C LYS A 221 -8.07 -0.06 -21.95
N GLY A 222 -8.32 -1.32 -21.65
CA GLY A 222 -7.61 -2.44 -22.29
C GLY A 222 -7.99 -2.54 -23.76
N GLN A 223 -7.44 -3.53 -24.44
CA GLN A 223 -7.85 -3.94 -25.78
C GLN A 223 -9.37 -4.07 -25.81
N ASN A 224 -10.00 -3.82 -26.99
CA ASN A 224 -11.46 -3.96 -27.21
C ASN A 224 -11.93 -5.41 -27.10
N VAL A 225 -11.64 -6.07 -25.96
CA VAL A 225 -12.05 -7.42 -25.64
C VAL A 225 -12.77 -7.47 -24.30
N TYR A 226 -13.66 -8.45 -24.16
CA TYR A 226 -14.38 -8.66 -22.90
C TYR A 226 -13.42 -8.80 -21.73
N GLN A 227 -13.66 -7.97 -20.71
CA GLN A 227 -12.94 -7.95 -19.44
C GLN A 227 -13.66 -8.83 -18.41
N LYS A 228 -13.02 -9.14 -17.28
CA LYS A 228 -13.56 -9.96 -16.18
C LYS A 228 -15.00 -9.58 -15.77
N LYS A 229 -15.35 -8.30 -15.78
CA LYS A 229 -16.69 -7.78 -15.45
C LYS A 229 -17.84 -8.27 -16.36
N HIS A 230 -17.52 -8.81 -17.56
CA HIS A 230 -18.49 -9.37 -18.48
C HIS A 230 -18.75 -10.86 -18.28
N PHE A 231 -18.04 -11.46 -17.34
CA PHE A 231 -18.14 -12.86 -16.98
C PHE A 231 -18.75 -12.97 -15.59
N THR A 232 -19.66 -13.90 -15.38
CA THR A 232 -20.29 -14.14 -14.10
C THR A 232 -19.58 -15.27 -13.38
N TYR A 233 -19.19 -15.05 -12.12
CA TYR A 233 -18.58 -16.08 -11.29
C TYR A 233 -19.65 -16.81 -10.48
N ASP A 234 -19.60 -18.13 -10.52
CA ASP A 234 -20.42 -19.02 -9.71
C ASP A 234 -19.54 -19.58 -8.58
N PRO A 235 -19.76 -19.16 -7.32
CA PRO A 235 -18.94 -19.61 -6.20
C PRO A 235 -19.19 -21.07 -5.77
N GLU A 236 -20.40 -21.61 -6.04
CA GLU A 236 -20.74 -22.98 -5.65
C GLU A 236 -20.04 -23.99 -6.55
N ARG A 237 -20.01 -23.70 -7.85
CA ARG A 237 -19.37 -24.57 -8.87
C ARG A 237 -17.91 -24.21 -9.13
N ASP A 238 -17.44 -23.09 -8.60
CA ASP A 238 -16.11 -22.49 -8.82
C ASP A 238 -15.75 -22.36 -10.33
N VAL A 239 -16.68 -21.75 -11.09
CA VAL A 239 -16.53 -21.53 -12.54
C VAL A 239 -16.92 -20.10 -12.92
N TYR A 240 -16.44 -19.65 -14.06
CA TYR A 240 -16.95 -18.44 -14.72
C TYR A 240 -17.83 -18.79 -15.91
N THR A 241 -18.95 -18.08 -16.06
CA THR A 241 -19.80 -18.12 -17.27
C THR A 241 -19.47 -16.94 -18.17
N CYS A 242 -19.18 -17.17 -19.44
CA CYS A 242 -18.89 -16.14 -20.42
C CYS A 242 -20.18 -15.56 -21.04
N PRO A 243 -20.12 -14.42 -21.77
CA PRO A 243 -21.28 -13.84 -22.43
C PRO A 243 -21.99 -14.72 -23.47
N ALA A 244 -21.33 -15.80 -23.93
CA ALA A 244 -21.90 -16.83 -24.79
C ALA A 244 -22.34 -18.08 -23.99
N GLU A 245 -22.60 -17.94 -22.68
CA GLU A 245 -23.06 -18.99 -21.77
C GLU A 245 -22.15 -20.25 -21.70
N ARG A 246 -20.87 -20.10 -22.03
CA ARG A 246 -19.89 -21.16 -21.92
C ARG A 246 -19.08 -21.02 -20.63
N LEU A 247 -18.67 -22.17 -20.07
CA LEU A 247 -17.95 -22.22 -18.81
C LEU A 247 -16.44 -22.04 -19.00
N LEU A 248 -15.84 -21.31 -18.09
CA LEU A 248 -14.41 -21.31 -17.85
C LEU A 248 -14.16 -22.05 -16.53
N THR A 249 -13.42 -23.14 -16.62
CA THR A 249 -13.14 -24.01 -15.46
C THR A 249 -11.80 -23.71 -14.84
N TYR A 250 -11.65 -24.03 -13.57
CA TYR A 250 -10.40 -23.92 -12.84
C TYR A 250 -9.30 -24.79 -13.50
N GLY A 251 -8.15 -24.19 -13.70
CA GLY A 251 -6.97 -24.87 -14.24
C GLY A 251 -5.88 -25.08 -13.20
N THR A 252 -5.46 -23.99 -12.55
CA THR A 252 -4.39 -24.00 -11.54
C THR A 252 -4.39 -22.73 -10.73
N THR A 253 -3.71 -22.76 -9.56
CA THR A 253 -3.38 -21.57 -8.77
C THR A 253 -1.88 -21.35 -8.79
N ASP A 254 -1.47 -20.14 -9.14
CA ASP A 254 -0.05 -19.78 -9.21
C ASP A 254 0.52 -19.34 -7.84
N ARG A 255 1.83 -19.08 -7.77
CA ARG A 255 2.54 -18.66 -6.54
C ARG A 255 2.09 -17.30 -6.02
N ASN A 256 1.54 -16.47 -6.89
CA ASN A 256 1.04 -15.14 -6.52
C ASN A 256 -0.42 -15.19 -6.01
N GLY A 257 -0.96 -16.39 -5.84
CA GLY A 257 -2.32 -16.61 -5.34
C GLY A 257 -3.42 -16.44 -6.38
N TYR A 258 -3.10 -16.38 -7.67
CA TYR A 258 -4.11 -16.29 -8.71
C TYR A 258 -4.55 -17.65 -9.20
N ARG A 259 -5.85 -17.97 -9.06
CA ARG A 259 -6.55 -19.05 -9.74
C ARG A 259 -6.73 -18.67 -11.19
N HIS A 260 -6.38 -19.58 -12.10
CA HIS A 260 -6.54 -19.42 -13.54
C HIS A 260 -7.74 -20.23 -14.01
N TYR A 261 -8.74 -19.57 -14.60
CA TYR A 261 -9.91 -20.20 -15.20
C TYR A 261 -9.78 -20.11 -16.70
N ARG A 262 -10.00 -21.22 -17.40
CA ARG A 262 -9.83 -21.31 -18.85
C ARG A 262 -11.07 -21.84 -19.53
N SER A 263 -11.40 -21.29 -20.70
CA SER A 263 -12.42 -21.83 -21.58
C SER A 263 -11.85 -22.99 -22.41
N ASP A 264 -12.72 -23.89 -22.89
CA ASP A 264 -12.32 -24.89 -23.86
C ASP A 264 -12.08 -24.23 -25.25
N ALA A 265 -10.85 -24.36 -25.77
CA ALA A 265 -10.46 -23.79 -27.05
C ALA A 265 -11.33 -24.30 -28.20
N ARG A 266 -11.73 -25.60 -28.17
CA ARG A 266 -12.58 -26.22 -29.20
C ARG A 266 -13.95 -25.56 -29.29
N VAL A 267 -14.53 -25.21 -28.16
CA VAL A 267 -15.83 -24.53 -28.09
C VAL A 267 -15.70 -23.05 -28.49
N CYS A 268 -14.55 -22.44 -28.23
CA CYS A 268 -14.32 -21.02 -28.51
C CYS A 268 -13.98 -20.74 -29.98
N VAL A 269 -13.48 -21.75 -30.74
CA VAL A 269 -13.16 -21.60 -32.19
C VAL A 269 -14.39 -21.22 -33.00
N GLU A 270 -15.55 -21.83 -32.69
CA GLU A 270 -16.82 -21.59 -33.40
C GLU A 270 -17.68 -20.47 -32.73
N CYS A 271 -17.15 -19.80 -31.73
CA CYS A 271 -17.91 -18.80 -30.99
C CYS A 271 -18.05 -17.48 -31.80
N PRO A 272 -19.27 -16.99 -32.04
CA PRO A 272 -19.48 -15.74 -32.78
C PRO A 272 -18.94 -14.50 -32.06
N LEU A 273 -18.69 -14.60 -30.73
CA LEU A 273 -18.16 -13.50 -29.91
C LEU A 273 -16.63 -13.57 -29.76
N ARG A 274 -15.95 -14.49 -30.44
CA ARG A 274 -14.53 -14.77 -30.28
C ARG A 274 -13.66 -13.52 -30.44
N ASP A 275 -13.86 -12.75 -31.50
CA ASP A 275 -13.03 -11.58 -31.83
C ASP A 275 -13.12 -10.48 -30.78
N ASN A 276 -14.29 -10.37 -30.13
CA ASN A 276 -14.51 -9.45 -29.00
C ASN A 276 -14.11 -10.06 -27.64
N CYS A 277 -13.79 -11.36 -27.58
CA CYS A 277 -13.51 -12.06 -26.33
C CYS A 277 -12.01 -12.25 -26.09
N THR A 278 -11.28 -12.76 -27.07
CA THR A 278 -9.87 -13.10 -26.90
C THR A 278 -9.06 -12.91 -28.18
N LYS A 279 -7.83 -12.44 -28.00
CA LYS A 279 -6.82 -12.37 -29.08
C LYS A 279 -5.78 -13.50 -28.98
N ASN A 280 -6.02 -14.47 -28.10
CA ASN A 280 -5.12 -15.61 -27.95
C ASN A 280 -5.13 -16.46 -29.23
N LYS A 281 -3.94 -16.76 -29.74
CA LYS A 281 -3.78 -17.63 -30.96
C LYS A 281 -4.41 -19.02 -30.78
N LYS A 282 -4.42 -19.56 -29.56
CA LYS A 282 -5.07 -20.83 -29.24
C LYS A 282 -6.60 -20.76 -29.16
N GLY A 283 -7.18 -19.54 -29.23
CA GLY A 283 -8.62 -19.32 -29.15
C GLY A 283 -9.22 -19.41 -27.77
N GLU A 284 -8.45 -19.69 -26.72
CA GLU A 284 -8.94 -19.78 -25.36
C GLU A 284 -8.98 -18.42 -24.65
N LYS A 285 -9.94 -18.23 -23.75
CA LYS A 285 -10.02 -17.12 -22.81
C LYS A 285 -9.53 -17.58 -21.45
N THR A 286 -8.63 -16.81 -20.86
CA THR A 286 -8.19 -17.03 -19.47
C THR A 286 -8.64 -15.85 -18.60
N LEU A 287 -9.20 -16.14 -17.43
CA LEU A 287 -9.48 -15.19 -16.37
C LEU A 287 -8.71 -15.58 -15.13
N THR A 288 -8.35 -14.59 -14.34
CA THR A 288 -7.69 -14.82 -13.05
C THR A 288 -8.56 -14.32 -11.88
N ARG A 289 -8.54 -15.08 -10.77
CA ARG A 289 -9.18 -14.74 -9.50
C ARG A 289 -8.21 -15.02 -8.36
N HIS A 290 -7.92 -14.00 -7.55
CA HIS A 290 -7.03 -14.20 -6.41
C HIS A 290 -7.71 -15.08 -5.34
N VAL A 291 -6.94 -15.87 -4.57
CA VAL A 291 -7.48 -16.70 -3.46
C VAL A 291 -8.27 -15.88 -2.45
N TRP A 292 -7.89 -14.61 -2.26
CA TRP A 292 -8.55 -13.63 -1.41
C TRP A 292 -9.40 -12.59 -2.17
N GLU A 293 -9.84 -12.90 -3.39
CA GLU A 293 -10.65 -11.96 -4.20
C GLU A 293 -11.96 -11.58 -3.52
N GLU A 294 -12.55 -12.50 -2.74
CA GLU A 294 -13.80 -12.23 -2.03
C GLU A 294 -13.68 -11.04 -1.06
N ALA A 295 -12.57 -10.94 -0.31
CA ALA A 295 -12.32 -9.81 0.57
C ALA A 295 -12.27 -8.48 -0.19
N LYS A 296 -11.65 -8.50 -1.38
CA LYS A 296 -11.59 -7.33 -2.26
C LYS A 296 -12.97 -6.97 -2.84
N GLU A 297 -13.79 -7.96 -3.18
CA GLU A 297 -15.17 -7.76 -3.63
C GLU A 297 -16.03 -7.16 -2.52
N LYS A 298 -15.90 -7.64 -1.28
CA LYS A 298 -16.56 -7.08 -0.09
C LYS A 298 -16.17 -5.62 0.15
N ALA A 299 -14.88 -5.30 0.09
CA ALA A 299 -14.40 -3.93 0.24
C ALA A 299 -14.97 -3.01 -0.87
N ASN A 300 -15.01 -3.48 -2.12
CA ASN A 300 -15.58 -2.74 -3.23
C ASN A 300 -17.11 -2.54 -3.09
N ALA A 301 -17.83 -3.54 -2.60
CA ALA A 301 -19.26 -3.42 -2.33
C ALA A 301 -19.54 -2.41 -1.21
N LEU A 302 -18.74 -2.47 -0.12
CA LEU A 302 -18.83 -1.55 1.00
C LEU A 302 -18.65 -0.09 0.58
N ARG A 303 -17.69 0.18 -0.31
CA ARG A 303 -17.45 1.51 -0.90
C ARG A 303 -18.70 2.12 -1.55
N LEU A 304 -19.60 1.31 -2.09
CA LEU A 304 -20.82 1.78 -2.78
C LEU A 304 -21.98 2.09 -1.83
N THR A 305 -21.92 1.63 -0.60
CA THR A 305 -22.92 1.91 0.44
C THR A 305 -22.96 3.39 0.82
N LYS A 306 -24.06 3.86 1.42
CA LYS A 306 -24.15 5.22 1.97
C LYS A 306 -23.07 5.47 3.04
N TRP A 307 -22.83 4.48 3.89
CA TRP A 307 -21.81 4.53 4.94
C TRP A 307 -20.40 4.61 4.36
N GLY A 308 -20.04 3.73 3.42
CA GLY A 308 -18.73 3.74 2.78
C GLY A 308 -18.44 5.04 2.04
N LYS A 309 -19.45 5.59 1.32
CA LYS A 309 -19.31 6.89 0.65
C LYS A 309 -19.06 8.03 1.66
N LYS A 310 -19.73 8.02 2.82
CA LYS A 310 -19.52 9.00 3.89
C LYS A 310 -18.10 8.92 4.46
N ILE A 311 -17.62 7.70 4.74
CA ILE A 311 -16.24 7.49 5.21
C ILE A 311 -15.25 7.98 4.16
N TYR A 312 -15.37 7.53 2.92
CA TYR A 312 -14.43 7.91 1.88
C TYR A 312 -14.35 9.42 1.64
N ALA A 313 -15.49 10.11 1.67
CA ALA A 313 -15.56 11.57 1.46
C ALA A 313 -14.73 12.34 2.49
N ARG A 314 -14.64 11.86 3.75
CA ARG A 314 -13.88 12.50 4.82
C ARG A 314 -12.36 12.47 4.64
N ARG A 315 -11.83 11.69 3.71
CA ARG A 315 -10.40 11.72 3.39
C ARG A 315 -9.90 13.11 3.01
N LYS A 316 -10.73 13.89 2.29
CA LYS A 316 -10.40 15.26 1.87
C LYS A 316 -10.16 16.20 3.07
N GLU A 317 -10.93 16.01 4.13
CA GLU A 317 -10.88 16.85 5.34
C GLU A 317 -9.84 16.35 6.37
N THR A 318 -9.30 15.15 6.18
CA THR A 318 -8.37 14.49 7.10
C THR A 318 -6.99 14.34 6.46
N VAL A 319 -6.68 13.16 5.92
CA VAL A 319 -5.33 12.85 5.42
C VAL A 319 -4.89 13.73 4.26
N GLU A 320 -5.78 13.99 3.30
CA GLU A 320 -5.45 14.85 2.15
C GLU A 320 -5.18 16.29 2.58
N ARG A 321 -5.97 16.82 3.54
CA ARG A 321 -5.74 18.14 4.13
C ARG A 321 -4.42 18.19 4.90
N SER A 322 -4.07 17.15 5.68
CA SER A 322 -2.81 17.11 6.41
C SER A 322 -1.59 17.22 5.49
N PHE A 323 -1.66 16.61 4.30
CA PHE A 323 -0.62 16.76 3.28
C PHE A 323 -0.62 18.14 2.61
N ALA A 324 -1.80 18.70 2.36
CA ALA A 324 -1.91 20.04 1.79
C ALA A 324 -1.28 21.07 2.72
N ASP A 325 -1.62 21.05 3.99
CA ASP A 325 -1.09 21.94 5.02
C ASP A 325 0.44 21.77 5.16
N ALA A 326 0.93 20.53 5.22
CA ALA A 326 2.36 20.24 5.29
C ALA A 326 3.13 20.80 4.08
N LYS A 327 2.59 20.65 2.87
CA LYS A 327 3.23 21.15 1.64
C LYS A 327 3.16 22.68 1.51
N GLN A 328 2.10 23.28 1.99
CA GLN A 328 1.83 24.70 1.82
C GLN A 328 2.52 25.55 2.89
N HIS A 329 2.52 25.07 4.12
CA HIS A 329 2.99 25.84 5.27
C HIS A 329 4.31 25.37 5.87
N HIS A 330 4.70 24.11 5.63
CA HIS A 330 5.87 23.48 6.27
C HIS A 330 6.97 23.03 5.29
N GLY A 331 6.86 23.41 4.01
CA GLY A 331 7.87 23.10 3.00
C GLY A 331 8.02 21.60 2.69
N HIS A 332 6.99 20.79 2.98
CA HIS A 332 6.98 19.34 2.85
C HIS A 332 6.82 18.87 1.39
N ARG A 333 7.52 19.53 0.46
CA ARG A 333 7.66 19.11 -0.95
C ARG A 333 9.03 18.50 -1.23
N TYR A 334 10.00 18.80 -0.36
CA TYR A 334 11.40 18.43 -0.53
C TYR A 334 11.93 17.85 0.77
N ALA A 335 12.67 16.74 0.67
CA ALA A 335 13.45 16.23 1.78
C ALA A 335 14.56 17.23 2.13
N ARG A 336 14.66 17.60 3.40
CA ARG A 336 15.70 18.51 3.90
C ARG A 336 17.00 17.78 4.22
N PHE A 337 16.92 16.46 4.35
CA PHE A 337 18.04 15.59 4.71
C PHE A 337 18.12 14.43 3.73
N ARG A 338 19.23 13.73 3.74
CA ARG A 338 19.47 12.50 2.97
C ARG A 338 19.42 11.30 3.90
N GLY A 339 18.91 10.19 3.39
CA GLY A 339 18.78 8.93 4.13
C GLY A 339 17.44 8.79 4.88
N LEU A 340 16.88 7.58 4.90
CA LEU A 340 15.57 7.25 5.46
C LEU A 340 15.42 7.65 6.93
N MET A 341 16.47 7.43 7.73
CA MET A 341 16.45 7.75 9.17
C MET A 341 16.36 9.26 9.46
N LYS A 342 16.66 10.12 8.48
CA LYS A 342 16.69 11.58 8.66
C LYS A 342 15.51 12.28 7.99
N VAL A 343 14.85 11.63 7.09
CA VAL A 343 13.67 12.13 6.38
C VAL A 343 12.42 11.79 7.12
#